data_8b9cc08ea537ffb4291870c2f13de1a5
#
_entry.id   8b9cc08ea537ffb4291870c2f13de1a5
#
_cell.length_a   1.000
_cell.length_b   1.000
_cell.length_c   1.000
_cell.angle_alpha   90.00
_cell.angle_beta   90.00
_cell.angle_gamma   90.00
#
_symmetry.space_group_name_H-M   'P 1'
#
loop_
_entity.id
_entity.type
_entity.pdbx_description
1 polymer ?
#
loop_
_entity_poly.entity_id
_entity_poly.type
_entity_poly.pdbx_seq_one_letter_code
_entity_poly.pdbx_strand_id
1 'polypeptide(L)'
;AEFLVGKINAVSASTGIVVKERKKIGSEEIGKVETDDFCNFIADIEGGVSGTFVITRCAIGNANTIKFDVFGTDGVISFNLNNPNVLSVCIGEVDKKGNGLHTVTVPGQFKITQEQMFINMVNGKPCKYLPTVEDGMRAQNILDSLLLSSEEKRWVKIKLNRRNKMIHDLHT
;
A
#
# COMPACT_ATOMS: atom_id res chain seq x y z
N ALA A 1 0.59 3.28 -1.16
CA ALA A 1 1.58 3.88 -2.06
C ALA A 1 0.93 4.89 -3.00
N GLU A 2 0.00 4.50 -3.87
CA GLU A 2 -0.57 5.36 -4.92
C GLU A 2 -1.13 6.71 -4.43
N PHE A 3 -1.74 6.73 -3.26
CA PHE A 3 -2.22 7.97 -2.62
C PHE A 3 -1.09 8.98 -2.32
N LEU A 4 0.12 8.51 -2.05
CA LEU A 4 1.24 9.35 -1.64
C LEU A 4 2.15 9.76 -2.80
N VAL A 5 2.41 8.84 -3.73
CA VAL A 5 3.52 8.98 -4.68
C VAL A 5 3.12 8.85 -6.16
N GLY A 6 1.84 8.65 -6.46
CA GLY A 6 1.35 8.51 -7.83
C GLY A 6 1.01 7.07 -8.21
N LYS A 7 0.44 6.90 -9.39
CA LYS A 7 -0.11 5.62 -9.85
C LYS A 7 0.98 4.63 -10.24
N ILE A 8 0.82 3.37 -9.83
CA ILE A 8 1.69 2.26 -10.24
C ILE A 8 1.36 1.87 -11.69
N ASN A 9 2.36 1.91 -12.57
CA ASN A 9 2.23 1.59 -13.99
C ASN A 9 2.60 0.16 -14.32
N ALA A 10 3.63 -0.38 -13.64
CA ALA A 10 4.11 -1.75 -13.84
C ALA A 10 4.72 -2.29 -12.54
N VAL A 11 4.76 -3.61 -12.43
CA VAL A 11 5.32 -4.31 -11.28
C VAL A 11 6.19 -5.48 -11.71
N SER A 12 7.21 -5.80 -10.89
CA SER A 12 7.97 -7.04 -10.95
C SER A 12 7.98 -7.66 -9.56
N ALA A 13 7.45 -8.88 -9.41
CA ALA A 13 7.15 -9.47 -8.12
C ALA A 13 7.69 -10.89 -7.95
N SER A 14 7.86 -11.27 -6.67
CA SER A 14 8.07 -12.63 -6.22
C SER A 14 7.14 -12.91 -5.04
N THR A 15 6.31 -13.94 -5.15
CA THR A 15 5.43 -14.44 -4.09
C THR A 15 5.83 -15.85 -3.69
N GLY A 16 5.46 -16.27 -2.49
CA GLY A 16 5.71 -17.65 -2.09
C GLY A 16 5.00 -18.07 -0.81
N ILE A 17 4.95 -19.40 -0.64
CA ILE A 17 4.38 -20.07 0.52
C ILE A 17 5.54 -20.62 1.35
N VAL A 18 5.69 -20.12 2.56
CA VAL A 18 6.72 -20.56 3.53
C VAL A 18 6.22 -21.75 4.32
N VAL A 19 4.99 -21.68 4.83
CA VAL A 19 4.35 -22.74 5.61
C VAL A 19 3.40 -23.52 4.71
N LYS A 20 3.88 -24.66 4.20
CA LYS A 20 3.17 -25.45 3.18
C LYS A 20 1.96 -26.20 3.70
N GLU A 21 1.92 -26.49 4.99
CA GLU A 21 0.84 -27.27 5.62
C GLU A 21 0.46 -26.66 6.96
N ARG A 22 -0.82 -26.66 7.28
CA ARG A 22 -1.34 -26.17 8.55
C ARG A 22 -2.47 -27.07 9.03
N LYS A 23 -2.64 -27.17 10.34
CA LYS A 23 -3.79 -27.81 10.97
C LYS A 23 -5.06 -27.02 10.62
N LYS A 24 -6.11 -27.69 10.15
CA LYS A 24 -7.39 -27.07 9.84
C LYS A 24 -8.06 -26.61 11.15
N ILE A 25 -8.73 -25.46 11.09
CA ILE A 25 -9.44 -24.91 12.26
C ILE A 25 -10.52 -25.90 12.72
N GLY A 26 -10.50 -26.25 14.02
CA GLY A 26 -11.48 -27.13 14.63
C GLY A 26 -11.30 -28.63 14.34
N SER A 27 -10.18 -29.06 13.78
CA SER A 27 -9.89 -30.48 13.54
C SER A 27 -8.41 -30.83 13.78
N GLU A 28 -8.08 -32.12 13.82
CA GLU A 28 -6.71 -32.62 13.84
C GLU A 28 -6.14 -32.81 12.42
N GLU A 29 -6.94 -32.55 11.39
CA GLU A 29 -6.53 -32.75 10.00
C GLU A 29 -5.55 -31.66 9.56
N ILE A 30 -4.49 -32.08 8.89
CA ILE A 30 -3.51 -31.19 8.25
C ILE A 30 -3.97 -30.90 6.82
N GLY A 31 -4.06 -29.62 6.48
CA GLY A 31 -4.40 -29.15 5.14
C GLY A 31 -3.23 -28.44 4.47
N LYS A 32 -3.17 -28.54 3.16
CA LYS A 32 -2.21 -27.79 2.33
C LYS A 32 -2.56 -26.30 2.35
N VAL A 33 -1.53 -25.47 2.45
CA VAL A 33 -1.66 -24.01 2.32
C VAL A 33 -1.53 -23.63 0.83
N GLU A 34 -2.49 -22.88 0.32
CA GLU A 34 -2.56 -22.47 -1.09
C GLU A 34 -2.43 -20.95 -1.27
N THR A 35 -2.42 -20.20 -0.16
CA THR A 35 -2.24 -18.74 -0.16
C THR A 35 -0.80 -18.37 0.12
N ASP A 36 -0.30 -17.33 -0.54
CA ASP A 36 1.05 -16.81 -0.33
C ASP A 36 1.24 -16.25 1.09
N ASP A 37 2.42 -16.49 1.66
CA ASP A 37 2.86 -15.93 2.93
C ASP A 37 3.65 -14.63 2.74
N PHE A 38 4.20 -14.38 1.54
CA PHE A 38 4.91 -13.15 1.22
C PHE A 38 4.72 -12.74 -0.24
N CYS A 39 4.83 -11.42 -0.46
CA CYS A 39 4.94 -10.80 -1.77
C CYS A 39 5.97 -9.67 -1.70
N ASN A 40 7.10 -9.83 -2.37
CA ASN A 40 8.11 -8.80 -2.54
C ASN A 40 8.05 -8.28 -3.97
N PHE A 41 8.03 -6.96 -4.17
CA PHE A 41 7.97 -6.43 -5.52
C PHE A 41 8.62 -5.07 -5.66
N ILE A 42 8.99 -4.76 -6.90
CA ILE A 42 9.40 -3.44 -7.36
C ILE A 42 8.29 -2.89 -8.23
N ALA A 43 8.00 -1.60 -8.10
CA ALA A 43 7.01 -0.89 -8.90
C ALA A 43 7.63 0.26 -9.68
N ASP A 44 7.22 0.38 -10.95
CA ASP A 44 7.36 1.59 -11.75
C ASP A 44 6.13 2.46 -11.51
N ILE A 45 6.35 3.69 -11.06
CA ILE A 45 5.31 4.62 -10.62
C ILE A 45 5.34 5.85 -11.51
N GLU A 46 4.19 6.49 -11.67
CA GLU A 46 4.00 7.70 -12.44
C GLU A 46 5.04 8.79 -12.06
N GLY A 47 5.50 9.57 -13.05
CA GLY A 47 6.51 10.59 -12.83
C GLY A 47 7.96 10.08 -12.72
N GLY A 48 8.22 8.82 -13.08
CA GLY A 48 9.57 8.22 -13.01
C GLY A 48 9.97 7.80 -11.60
N VAL A 49 9.01 7.65 -10.71
CA VAL A 49 9.24 7.19 -9.33
C VAL A 49 9.37 5.66 -9.33
N SER A 50 10.28 5.12 -8.52
CA SER A 50 10.43 3.69 -8.27
C SER A 50 10.13 3.38 -6.82
N GLY A 51 9.43 2.26 -6.57
CA GLY A 51 9.13 1.79 -5.23
C GLY A 51 9.54 0.34 -5.02
N THR A 52 10.05 0.03 -3.82
CA THR A 52 10.32 -1.35 -3.38
C THR A 52 9.40 -1.69 -2.22
N PHE A 53 8.75 -2.84 -2.31
CA PHE A 53 7.73 -3.27 -1.34
C PHE A 53 8.06 -4.66 -0.80
N VAL A 54 7.93 -4.80 0.51
CA VAL A 54 8.07 -6.08 1.22
C VAL A 54 6.80 -6.31 2.02
N ILE A 55 6.04 -7.32 1.65
CA ILE A 55 4.80 -7.73 2.32
C ILE A 55 5.00 -9.16 2.81
N THR A 56 4.82 -9.41 4.09
CA THR A 56 4.99 -10.75 4.64
C THR A 56 4.10 -10.99 5.85
N ARG A 57 3.62 -12.21 5.98
CA ARG A 57 2.92 -12.75 7.16
C ARG A 57 3.86 -13.51 8.09
N CYS A 58 5.13 -13.67 7.71
CA CYS A 58 6.12 -14.47 8.44
C CYS A 58 7.14 -13.63 9.22
N ALA A 59 6.90 -12.31 9.39
CA ALA A 59 7.78 -11.42 10.14
C ALA A 59 7.52 -11.53 11.66
N ILE A 60 7.97 -12.63 12.26
CA ILE A 60 7.85 -12.87 13.71
C ILE A 60 8.49 -11.70 14.49
N GLY A 61 7.76 -11.20 15.49
CA GLY A 61 8.20 -10.04 16.30
C GLY A 61 7.75 -8.68 15.77
N ASN A 62 7.23 -8.63 14.54
CA ASN A 62 6.63 -7.43 13.98
C ASN A 62 5.13 -7.58 13.93
N ALA A 63 4.38 -7.33 14.90
CA ALA A 63 2.90 -7.38 14.89
C ALA A 63 2.31 -6.92 13.51
N ASN A 64 1.06 -6.59 13.42
CA ASN A 64 0.48 -6.01 12.21
C ASN A 64 1.01 -4.58 12.03
N THR A 65 2.11 -4.41 11.30
CA THR A 65 2.79 -3.12 11.13
C THR A 65 2.87 -2.68 9.67
N ILE A 66 2.83 -1.37 9.46
CA ILE A 66 3.13 -0.72 8.19
C ILE A 66 4.24 0.29 8.45
N LYS A 67 5.32 0.17 7.69
CA LYS A 67 6.43 1.14 7.68
C LYS A 67 6.72 1.54 6.26
N PHE A 68 7.01 2.80 6.02
CA PHE A 68 7.49 3.24 4.72
C PHE A 68 8.36 4.49 4.82
N ASP A 69 9.25 4.63 3.86
CA ASP A 69 10.05 5.82 3.63
C ASP A 69 9.75 6.35 2.24
N VAL A 70 9.60 7.67 2.12
CA VAL A 70 9.46 8.36 0.84
C VAL A 70 10.64 9.28 0.68
N PHE A 71 11.50 9.00 -0.29
CA PHE A 71 12.68 9.78 -0.62
C PHE A 71 12.36 10.69 -1.79
N GLY A 72 12.55 11.99 -1.62
CA GLY A 72 12.40 13.01 -2.65
C GLY A 72 13.69 13.82 -2.82
N THR A 73 13.70 14.69 -3.83
CA THR A 73 14.85 15.60 -4.10
C THR A 73 15.11 16.57 -2.96
N ASP A 74 14.06 16.95 -2.22
CA ASP A 74 14.13 17.93 -1.15
C ASP A 74 14.14 17.32 0.26
N GLY A 75 14.06 15.99 0.37
CA GLY A 75 14.13 15.36 1.68
C GLY A 75 13.49 13.98 1.73
N VAL A 76 13.24 13.52 2.95
CA VAL A 76 12.65 12.21 3.24
C VAL A 76 11.56 12.34 4.27
N ILE A 77 10.52 11.51 4.12
CA ILE A 77 9.45 11.31 5.10
C ILE A 77 9.43 9.82 5.45
N SER A 78 9.47 9.51 6.75
CA SER A 78 9.37 8.15 7.28
C SER A 78 8.16 8.02 8.18
N PHE A 79 7.41 6.94 8.02
CA PHE A 79 6.22 6.60 8.80
C PHE A 79 6.32 5.20 9.37
N ASN A 80 5.80 5.05 10.60
CA ASN A 80 5.67 3.77 11.27
C ASN A 80 4.32 3.69 11.98
N LEU A 81 3.47 2.75 11.57
CA LEU A 81 2.13 2.54 12.14
C LEU A 81 2.17 2.21 13.65
N ASN A 82 3.27 1.68 14.18
CA ASN A 82 3.41 1.44 15.62
C ASN A 82 3.48 2.75 16.42
N ASN A 83 3.74 3.88 15.76
CA ASN A 83 3.70 5.23 16.34
C ASN A 83 2.98 6.21 15.39
N PRO A 84 1.66 6.08 15.19
CA PRO A 84 0.93 6.78 14.13
C PRO A 84 0.76 8.28 14.38
N ASN A 85 1.13 8.76 15.56
CA ASN A 85 1.00 10.17 15.93
C ASN A 85 2.19 11.04 15.54
N VAL A 86 3.23 10.44 14.95
CA VAL A 86 4.45 11.15 14.56
C VAL A 86 4.90 10.74 13.17
N LEU A 87 5.54 11.68 12.48
CA LEU A 87 6.33 11.45 11.28
C LEU A 87 7.79 11.75 11.60
N SER A 88 8.71 11.01 11.00
CA SER A 88 10.12 11.39 10.99
C SER A 88 10.43 12.03 9.65
N VAL A 89 10.96 13.23 9.66
CA VAL A 89 11.18 14.02 8.44
C VAL A 89 12.56 14.65 8.41
N CYS A 90 13.08 14.84 7.21
CA CYS A 90 14.22 15.70 6.94
C CYS A 90 13.92 16.41 5.63
N ILE A 91 13.59 17.71 5.68
CA ILE A 91 13.08 18.47 4.54
C ILE A 91 13.77 19.83 4.45
N GLY A 92 14.23 20.15 3.22
CA GLY A 92 14.82 21.46 2.92
C GLY A 92 16.28 21.61 3.35
N GLU A 93 16.87 22.76 3.03
CA GLU A 93 18.30 23.01 3.20
C GLU A 93 18.76 23.08 4.67
N VAL A 94 17.86 23.47 5.56
CA VAL A 94 18.20 23.55 7.01
C VAL A 94 18.37 22.15 7.58
N ASP A 95 17.47 21.24 7.26
CA ASP A 95 17.51 19.85 7.72
C ASP A 95 18.64 19.06 7.06
N LYS A 96 18.92 19.32 5.78
CA LYS A 96 20.03 18.67 5.06
C LYS A 96 21.39 18.96 5.67
N LYS A 97 21.56 20.12 6.31
CA LYS A 97 22.79 20.51 7.04
C LYS A 97 22.81 19.98 8.47
N GLY A 98 21.68 19.49 8.96
CA GLY A 98 21.53 18.90 10.30
C GLY A 98 21.82 17.41 10.32
N ASN A 99 21.64 16.80 11.47
CA ASN A 99 22.00 15.40 11.71
C ASN A 99 20.85 14.41 11.47
N GLY A 100 20.14 14.52 10.34
CA GLY A 100 19.19 13.50 9.93
C GLY A 100 17.73 13.80 10.27
N LEU A 101 16.95 12.73 10.46
CA LEU A 101 15.51 12.80 10.68
C LEU A 101 15.15 13.42 12.02
N HIS A 102 14.22 14.35 12.03
CA HIS A 102 13.56 14.85 13.23
C HIS A 102 12.09 14.47 13.27
N THR A 103 11.49 14.49 14.45
CA THR A 103 10.11 14.05 14.68
C THR A 103 9.14 15.22 14.58
N VAL A 104 8.08 15.04 13.79
CA VAL A 104 6.95 15.98 13.68
C VAL A 104 5.70 15.29 14.22
N THR A 105 5.03 15.93 15.17
CA THR A 105 3.76 15.43 15.71
C THR A 105 2.62 15.69 14.71
N VAL A 106 1.82 14.66 14.44
CA VAL A 106 0.64 14.78 13.56
C VAL A 106 -0.42 15.65 14.25
N PRO A 107 -0.82 16.80 13.66
CA PRO A 107 -1.86 17.66 14.24
C PRO A 107 -3.20 16.92 14.36
N GLY A 108 -3.97 17.26 15.43
CA GLY A 108 -5.23 16.60 15.75
C GLY A 108 -6.27 16.60 14.63
N GLN A 109 -6.28 17.62 13.78
CA GLN A 109 -7.18 17.74 12.65
C GLN A 109 -7.00 16.65 11.57
N PHE A 110 -5.83 15.98 11.55
CA PHE A 110 -5.54 14.86 10.63
C PHE A 110 -5.80 13.49 11.27
N LYS A 111 -6.19 13.44 12.55
CA LYS A 111 -6.48 12.21 13.29
C LYS A 111 -7.95 11.81 13.17
N ILE A 112 -8.44 11.70 11.95
CA ILE A 112 -9.81 11.28 11.67
C ILE A 112 -9.82 9.79 11.28
N THR A 113 -10.74 9.01 11.86
CA THR A 113 -10.87 7.59 11.53
C THR A 113 -11.64 7.38 10.23
N GLN A 114 -11.49 6.21 9.63
CA GLN A 114 -12.20 5.84 8.40
C GLN A 114 -13.72 5.85 8.61
N GLU A 115 -14.18 5.37 9.76
CA GLU A 115 -15.60 5.37 10.14
C GLU A 115 -16.16 6.79 10.22
N GLN A 116 -15.43 7.70 10.84
CA GLN A 116 -15.84 9.11 10.92
C GLN A 116 -15.85 9.77 9.55
N MET A 117 -14.88 9.45 8.68
CA MET A 117 -14.87 9.93 7.30
C MET A 117 -16.12 9.44 6.54
N PHE A 118 -16.47 8.16 6.69
CA PHE A 118 -17.66 7.57 6.07
C PHE A 118 -18.95 8.24 6.57
N ILE A 119 -19.10 8.41 7.90
CA ILE A 119 -20.27 9.10 8.50
C ILE A 119 -20.36 10.54 7.98
N ASN A 120 -19.25 11.24 7.88
CA ASN A 120 -19.21 12.61 7.34
C ASN A 120 -19.71 12.64 5.88
N MET A 121 -19.30 11.68 5.06
CA MET A 121 -19.75 11.57 3.68
C MET A 121 -21.25 11.31 3.58
N VAL A 122 -21.79 10.39 4.37
CA VAL A 122 -23.25 10.12 4.44
C VAL A 122 -24.04 11.37 4.83
N ASN A 123 -23.47 12.21 5.70
CA ASN A 123 -24.06 13.50 6.12
C ASN A 123 -23.80 14.67 5.16
N GLY A 124 -23.37 14.38 3.92
CA GLY A 124 -23.13 15.40 2.90
C GLY A 124 -21.88 16.24 3.12
N LYS A 125 -20.96 15.80 3.98
CA LYS A 125 -19.66 16.45 4.20
C LYS A 125 -18.59 15.69 3.40
N PRO A 126 -18.16 16.17 2.23
CA PRO A 126 -17.21 15.45 1.40
C PRO A 126 -15.88 15.23 2.13
N CYS A 127 -15.31 14.06 2.00
CA CYS A 127 -14.01 13.71 2.54
C CYS A 127 -13.07 13.28 1.42
N LYS A 128 -12.06 14.10 1.13
CA LYS A 128 -11.07 13.88 0.06
C LYS A 128 -10.25 12.58 0.27
N TYR A 129 -10.15 12.11 1.50
CA TYR A 129 -9.24 11.02 1.86
C TYR A 129 -9.96 9.67 2.02
N LEU A 130 -11.27 9.62 1.82
CA LEU A 130 -12.02 8.36 1.88
C LEU A 130 -11.81 7.59 0.57
N PRO A 131 -11.32 6.32 0.65
CA PRO A 131 -11.16 5.48 -0.54
C PRO A 131 -12.49 5.23 -1.24
N THR A 132 -12.45 5.17 -2.56
CA THR A 132 -13.59 4.88 -3.43
C THR A 132 -13.59 3.41 -3.87
N VAL A 133 -14.68 2.99 -4.55
CA VAL A 133 -14.75 1.67 -5.20
C VAL A 133 -13.69 1.56 -6.31
N GLU A 134 -13.44 2.63 -7.03
CA GLU A 134 -12.41 2.72 -8.08
C GLU A 134 -11.00 2.49 -7.50
N ASP A 135 -10.71 3.04 -6.32
CA ASP A 135 -9.45 2.78 -5.62
C ASP A 135 -9.32 1.29 -5.24
N GLY A 136 -10.42 0.67 -4.77
CA GLY A 136 -10.48 -0.75 -4.47
C GLY A 136 -10.25 -1.62 -5.70
N MET A 137 -10.90 -1.31 -6.82
CA MET A 137 -10.73 -2.02 -8.09
C MET A 137 -9.30 -1.88 -8.63
N ARG A 138 -8.71 -0.69 -8.49
CA ARG A 138 -7.33 -0.47 -8.89
C ARG A 138 -6.36 -1.28 -8.02
N ALA A 139 -6.58 -1.32 -6.72
CA ALA A 139 -5.80 -2.17 -5.82
C ALA A 139 -5.87 -3.65 -6.22
N GLN A 140 -7.07 -4.16 -6.57
CA GLN A 140 -7.23 -5.55 -7.06
C GLN A 140 -6.45 -5.79 -8.35
N ASN A 141 -6.50 -4.87 -9.33
CA ASN A 141 -5.73 -5.00 -10.57
C ASN A 141 -4.22 -5.05 -10.32
N ILE A 142 -3.72 -4.32 -9.30
CA ILE A 142 -2.32 -4.39 -8.89
C ILE A 142 -2.01 -5.77 -8.30
N LEU A 143 -2.86 -6.29 -7.40
CA LEU A 143 -2.67 -7.61 -6.80
C LEU A 143 -2.64 -8.72 -7.86
N ASP A 144 -3.57 -8.73 -8.80
CA ASP A 144 -3.60 -9.68 -9.91
C ASP A 144 -2.33 -9.59 -10.77
N SER A 145 -1.83 -8.38 -10.99
CA SER A 145 -0.59 -8.14 -11.75
C SER A 145 0.65 -8.61 -11.00
N LEU A 146 0.67 -8.53 -9.67
CA LEU A 146 1.77 -9.06 -8.83
C LEU A 146 1.83 -10.59 -8.92
N LEU A 147 0.68 -11.26 -8.83
CA LEU A 147 0.61 -12.73 -8.97
C LEU A 147 1.08 -13.16 -10.37
N LEU A 148 0.58 -12.52 -11.41
CA LEU A 148 0.99 -12.79 -12.80
C LEU A 148 2.49 -12.54 -13.00
N SER A 149 3.02 -11.46 -12.44
CA SER A 149 4.45 -11.14 -12.53
C SER A 149 5.31 -12.20 -11.84
N SER A 150 4.87 -12.67 -10.66
CA SER A 150 5.56 -13.72 -9.92
C SER A 150 5.56 -15.05 -10.67
N GLU A 151 4.45 -15.40 -11.32
CA GLU A 151 4.30 -16.63 -12.12
C GLU A 151 5.16 -16.58 -13.39
N GLU A 152 5.02 -15.50 -14.19
CA GLU A 152 5.70 -15.34 -15.47
C GLU A 152 7.14 -14.84 -15.37
N LYS A 153 7.61 -14.48 -14.17
CA LYS A 153 8.98 -13.96 -13.90
C LYS A 153 9.38 -12.77 -14.78
N ARG A 154 8.43 -11.85 -15.00
CA ARG A 154 8.63 -10.64 -15.82
C ARG A 154 7.90 -9.43 -15.26
N TRP A 155 8.24 -8.27 -15.76
CA TRP A 155 7.46 -7.05 -15.54
C TRP A 155 6.07 -7.17 -16.14
N VAL A 156 5.05 -6.78 -15.37
CA VAL A 156 3.64 -6.73 -15.80
C VAL A 156 3.13 -5.30 -15.68
N LYS A 157 2.59 -4.76 -16.77
CA LYS A 157 1.90 -3.46 -16.77
C LYS A 157 0.54 -3.58 -16.11
N ILE A 158 0.18 -2.62 -15.26
CA ILE A 158 -1.13 -2.55 -14.64
C ILE A 158 -2.17 -2.19 -15.70
N LYS A 159 -3.06 -3.12 -16.01
CA LYS A 159 -4.17 -2.90 -16.94
C LYS A 159 -5.38 -2.44 -16.14
N LEU A 160 -5.88 -1.24 -16.42
CA LEU A 160 -7.24 -0.90 -16.03
C LEU A 160 -8.19 -1.74 -16.89
N ASN A 161 -8.93 -2.65 -16.27
CA ASN A 161 -9.89 -3.48 -16.98
C ASN A 161 -10.91 -2.57 -17.70
N ARG A 162 -10.93 -2.61 -19.03
CA ARG A 162 -11.81 -1.76 -19.89
C ARG A 162 -13.30 -1.99 -19.67
N ARG A 163 -13.73 -2.97 -18.88
CA ARG A 163 -15.14 -3.16 -18.50
C ARG A 163 -15.75 -1.95 -17.78
N ASN A 164 -14.93 -1.06 -17.23
CA ASN A 164 -15.39 0.13 -16.50
C ASN A 164 -15.67 1.36 -17.38
N LYS A 165 -15.31 1.34 -18.65
CA LYS A 165 -15.69 2.43 -19.56
C LYS A 165 -17.21 2.48 -19.78
N MET A 166 -17.91 1.34 -19.68
CA MET A 166 -19.36 1.28 -19.83
C MET A 166 -20.16 1.86 -18.66
N ILE A 167 -19.59 1.95 -17.45
CA ILE A 167 -20.32 2.50 -16.30
C ILE A 167 -20.23 4.03 -16.28
N HIS A 168 -19.14 4.59 -16.75
CA HIS A 168 -18.98 6.05 -16.83
C HIS A 168 -19.87 6.68 -17.92
N ASP A 169 -20.10 5.94 -19.02
CA ASP A 169 -20.92 6.40 -20.15
C ASP A 169 -22.43 6.24 -19.89
N LEU A 170 -22.85 5.66 -18.75
CA LEU A 170 -24.27 5.52 -18.36
C LEU A 170 -24.74 6.66 -17.41
N HIS A 171 -23.86 7.56 -16.99
CA HIS A 171 -24.15 8.66 -16.07
C HIS A 171 -23.80 10.05 -16.65
N THR A 172 -23.47 10.14 -17.94
CA THR A 172 -23.42 11.37 -18.73
C THR A 172 -24.58 11.40 -19.72
#